data_bbdeae677cc9bb43127774d3cfc47e5d
#
_entry.id   bbdeae677cc9bb43127774d3cfc47e5d
#
_cell.length_a   1.000
_cell.length_b   1.000
_cell.length_c   1.000
_cell.angle_alpha   90.00
_cell.angle_beta   90.00
_cell.angle_gamma   90.00
#
_symmetry.space_group_name_H-M   'P 1'
#
loop_
_entity.id
_entity.type
_entity.pdbx_description
1 polymer ?
#
loop_
_entity_poly.entity_id
_entity_poly.type
_entity_poly.pdbx_seq_one_letter_code
_entity_poly.pdbx_strand_id
1 'polypeptide(L)'
;MYGRRLSKADPRVDAYGCVDELTAALGLARTIATDKFISDTILAAQKDLIIVMGELATAPGDRERYVKDGFQLTTAAMVERISEVIFDLEKDKTLYPKDWVIPGKNPPSAALDLARTTCRRTERRVAAAKDANPEILRYLNRLSDLCWILARYAEKNLPAQERS
;
A
#
# COMPACT_ATOMS: atom_id res chain seq x y z
N MET A 1 -6.68 -20.40 0.78
CA MET A 1 -8.13 -20.59 0.58
C MET A 1 -8.43 -22.01 0.07
N TYR A 2 -9.69 -22.45 0.09
CA TYR A 2 -10.21 -23.73 -0.46
C TYR A 2 -9.52 -25.00 0.05
N GLY A 3 -9.10 -25.02 1.32
CA GLY A 3 -8.55 -26.20 1.97
C GLY A 3 -7.18 -26.67 1.47
N ARG A 4 -6.57 -25.97 0.54
CA ARG A 4 -5.20 -26.27 0.08
C ARG A 4 -4.20 -25.92 1.18
N ARG A 5 -3.43 -26.92 1.62
CA ARG A 5 -2.31 -26.71 2.54
C ARG A 5 -1.05 -26.37 1.74
N LEU A 6 -0.44 -25.26 2.04
CA LEU A 6 0.88 -24.85 1.53
C LEU A 6 1.89 -24.90 2.69
N SER A 7 3.16 -25.08 2.34
CA SER A 7 4.24 -24.87 3.29
C SER A 7 4.23 -23.41 3.77
N LYS A 8 4.51 -23.16 5.04
CA LYS A 8 4.71 -21.79 5.55
C LYS A 8 5.90 -21.08 4.88
N ALA A 9 6.82 -21.83 4.29
CA ALA A 9 7.95 -21.32 3.51
C ALA A 9 7.63 -21.11 2.03
N ASP A 10 6.39 -21.33 1.58
CA ASP A 10 5.99 -21.07 0.20
C ASP A 10 6.08 -19.56 -0.09
N PRO A 11 6.70 -19.12 -1.21
CA PRO A 11 6.82 -17.70 -1.56
C PRO A 11 5.46 -16.97 -1.60
N ARG A 12 4.38 -17.66 -1.88
CA ARG A 12 3.03 -17.11 -1.86
C ARG A 12 2.55 -16.80 -0.45
N VAL A 13 2.87 -17.68 0.51
CA VAL A 13 2.56 -17.47 1.93
C VAL A 13 3.31 -16.26 2.46
N ASP A 14 4.60 -16.14 2.11
CA ASP A 14 5.44 -14.99 2.44
C ASP A 14 4.90 -13.70 1.80
N ALA A 15 4.48 -13.75 0.53
CA ALA A 15 3.93 -12.60 -0.17
C ALA A 15 2.66 -12.04 0.50
N TYR A 16 1.64 -12.85 0.76
CA TYR A 16 0.43 -12.33 1.43
C TYR A 16 0.66 -11.98 2.89
N GLY A 17 1.61 -12.62 3.58
CA GLY A 17 2.05 -12.22 4.91
C GLY A 17 2.67 -10.81 4.92
N CYS A 18 3.48 -10.48 3.92
CA CYS A 18 4.01 -9.13 3.75
C CYS A 18 2.91 -8.08 3.43
N VAL A 19 1.85 -8.47 2.72
CA VAL A 19 0.68 -7.60 2.50
C VAL A 19 -0.03 -7.31 3.82
N ASP A 20 -0.14 -8.29 4.71
CA ASP A 20 -0.71 -8.12 6.05
C ASP A 20 0.13 -7.15 6.90
N GLU A 21 1.46 -7.31 6.91
CA GLU A 21 2.38 -6.37 7.56
C GLU A 21 2.21 -4.94 7.02
N LEU A 22 2.10 -4.78 5.70
CA LEU A 22 1.87 -3.49 5.07
C LEU A 22 0.53 -2.88 5.50
N THR A 23 -0.52 -3.70 5.56
CA THR A 23 -1.85 -3.27 6.01
C THR A 23 -1.82 -2.77 7.45
N ALA A 24 -1.07 -3.45 8.32
CA ALA A 24 -0.85 -3.04 9.71
C ALA A 24 -0.03 -1.74 9.82
N ALA A 25 1.05 -1.60 9.03
CA ALA A 25 1.85 -0.37 8.99
C ALA A 25 1.03 0.84 8.52
N LEU A 26 0.18 0.67 7.50
CA LEU A 26 -0.77 1.70 7.07
C LEU A 26 -1.82 2.00 8.15
N GLY A 27 -2.26 0.98 8.90
CA GLY A 27 -3.15 1.15 10.05
C GLY A 27 -2.55 2.07 11.10
N LEU A 28 -1.27 1.87 11.44
CA LEU A 28 -0.55 2.76 12.34
C LEU A 28 -0.51 4.20 11.79
N ALA A 29 -0.11 4.38 10.53
CA ALA A 29 -0.06 5.71 9.89
C ALA A 29 -1.45 6.40 9.93
N ARG A 30 -2.52 5.65 9.68
CA ARG A 30 -3.90 6.16 9.70
C ARG A 30 -4.34 6.62 11.08
N THR A 31 -3.98 5.90 12.15
CA THR A 31 -4.40 6.24 13.52
C THR A 31 -3.76 7.50 14.07
N ILE A 32 -2.55 7.84 13.61
CA ILE A 32 -1.81 9.03 14.04
C ILE A 32 -1.96 10.21 13.05
N ALA A 33 -2.56 9.99 11.89
CA ALA A 33 -2.86 11.07 10.94
C ALA A 33 -4.00 11.94 11.48
N THR A 34 -3.73 13.23 11.65
CA THR A 34 -4.74 14.23 12.06
C THR A 34 -5.53 14.77 10.88
N ASP A 35 -4.98 14.68 9.68
CA ASP A 35 -5.61 15.11 8.44
C ASP A 35 -6.56 14.02 7.92
N LYS A 36 -7.84 14.41 7.74
CA LYS A 36 -8.90 13.50 7.28
C LYS A 36 -8.63 12.95 5.87
N PHE A 37 -8.05 13.76 4.98
CA PHE A 37 -7.71 13.31 3.63
C PHE A 37 -6.67 12.18 3.66
N ILE A 38 -5.63 12.31 4.49
CA ILE A 38 -4.64 11.25 4.69
C ILE A 38 -5.29 9.99 5.23
N SER A 39 -6.11 10.12 6.28
CA SER A 39 -6.78 8.99 6.92
C SER A 39 -7.73 8.25 5.97
N ASP A 40 -8.55 8.97 5.20
CA ASP A 40 -9.48 8.38 4.24
C ASP A 40 -8.74 7.70 3.08
N THR A 41 -7.67 8.32 2.57
CA THR A 41 -6.84 7.76 1.50
C THR A 41 -6.18 6.45 1.94
N ILE A 42 -5.62 6.42 3.15
CA ILE A 42 -5.03 5.20 3.71
C ILE A 42 -6.10 4.12 3.90
N LEU A 43 -7.29 4.47 4.38
CA LEU A 43 -8.39 3.51 4.57
C LEU A 43 -8.82 2.88 3.24
N ALA A 44 -8.88 3.67 2.16
CA ALA A 44 -9.17 3.15 0.82
C ALA A 44 -8.09 2.15 0.37
N ALA A 45 -6.81 2.49 0.57
CA ALA A 45 -5.70 1.58 0.25
C ALA A 45 -5.74 0.29 1.08
N GLN A 46 -6.07 0.35 2.37
CA GLN A 46 -6.22 -0.84 3.21
C GLN A 46 -7.34 -1.77 2.71
N LYS A 47 -8.47 -1.22 2.24
CA LYS A 47 -9.56 -2.00 1.63
C LYS A 47 -9.10 -2.70 0.35
N ASP A 48 -8.34 -2.02 -0.48
CA ASP A 48 -7.75 -2.61 -1.68
C ASP A 48 -6.74 -3.73 -1.34
N LEU A 49 -5.94 -3.56 -0.29
CA LEU A 49 -5.00 -4.59 0.17
C LEU A 49 -5.68 -5.87 0.67
N ILE A 50 -6.92 -5.79 1.17
CA ILE A 50 -7.72 -6.99 1.49
C ILE A 50 -7.98 -7.80 0.21
N ILE A 51 -8.31 -7.13 -0.90
CA ILE A 51 -8.50 -7.78 -2.20
C ILE A 51 -7.19 -8.42 -2.67
N VAL A 52 -6.08 -7.67 -2.63
CA VAL A 52 -4.74 -8.16 -2.99
C VAL A 52 -4.36 -9.42 -2.19
N MET A 53 -4.56 -9.38 -0.88
CA MET A 53 -4.23 -10.49 0.03
C MET A 53 -5.10 -11.73 -0.27
N GLY A 54 -6.40 -11.55 -0.50
CA GLY A 54 -7.32 -12.62 -0.86
C GLY A 54 -6.95 -13.28 -2.20
N GLU A 55 -6.58 -12.49 -3.19
CA GLU A 55 -6.14 -12.99 -4.49
C GLU A 55 -4.81 -13.78 -4.38
N LEU A 56 -3.82 -13.25 -3.66
CA LEU A 56 -2.54 -13.93 -3.42
C LEU A 56 -2.71 -15.25 -2.64
N ALA A 57 -3.66 -15.29 -1.69
CA ALA A 57 -3.97 -16.52 -0.93
C ALA A 57 -4.72 -17.56 -1.74
N THR A 58 -5.20 -17.23 -2.95
CA THR A 58 -5.95 -18.13 -3.84
C THR A 58 -4.99 -18.78 -4.83
N ALA A 59 -5.04 -20.13 -4.92
CA ALA A 59 -4.24 -20.85 -5.90
C ALA A 59 -4.69 -20.50 -7.33
N PRO A 60 -3.77 -20.47 -8.33
CA PRO A 60 -4.13 -20.16 -9.72
C PRO A 60 -5.30 -20.97 -10.25
N GLY A 61 -5.35 -22.28 -9.96
CA GLY A 61 -6.44 -23.16 -10.38
C GLY A 61 -7.78 -22.96 -9.67
N ASP A 62 -7.83 -22.10 -8.64
CA ASP A 62 -9.07 -21.78 -7.90
C ASP A 62 -9.57 -20.35 -8.21
N ARG A 63 -8.92 -19.59 -9.09
CA ARG A 63 -9.29 -18.21 -9.41
C ARG A 63 -10.69 -18.06 -9.99
N GLU A 64 -11.09 -18.95 -10.89
CA GLU A 64 -12.46 -18.93 -11.45
C GLU A 64 -13.52 -19.14 -10.37
N ARG A 65 -13.27 -20.09 -9.46
CA ARG A 65 -14.13 -20.32 -8.31
C ARG A 65 -14.17 -19.11 -7.39
N TYR A 66 -13.02 -18.48 -7.13
CA TYR A 66 -12.88 -17.29 -6.29
C TYR A 66 -13.78 -16.14 -6.79
N VAL A 67 -13.75 -15.87 -8.10
CA VAL A 67 -14.59 -14.85 -8.73
C VAL A 67 -16.07 -15.27 -8.70
N LYS A 68 -16.38 -16.55 -8.96
CA LYS A 68 -17.75 -17.08 -8.90
C LYS A 68 -18.36 -17.00 -7.50
N ASP A 69 -17.54 -17.15 -6.47
CA ASP A 69 -17.93 -17.02 -5.06
C ASP A 69 -18.09 -15.55 -4.63
N GLY A 70 -17.94 -14.57 -5.56
CA GLY A 70 -18.18 -13.14 -5.33
C GLY A 70 -16.96 -12.35 -4.85
N PHE A 71 -15.79 -12.95 -4.83
CA PHE A 71 -14.56 -12.24 -4.46
C PHE A 71 -13.98 -11.48 -5.66
N GLN A 72 -13.30 -10.36 -5.35
CA GLN A 72 -12.71 -9.50 -6.36
C GLN A 72 -11.23 -9.82 -6.58
N LEU A 73 -10.78 -9.58 -7.81
CA LEU A 73 -9.36 -9.58 -8.18
C LEU A 73 -8.84 -8.14 -8.23
N THR A 74 -7.54 -7.99 -8.11
CA THR A 74 -6.86 -6.70 -8.30
C THR A 74 -6.97 -6.28 -9.76
N THR A 75 -7.37 -5.04 -10.01
CA THR A 75 -7.67 -4.52 -11.35
C THR A 75 -6.88 -3.26 -11.67
N ALA A 76 -6.77 -2.94 -12.97
CA ALA A 76 -6.19 -1.67 -13.44
C ALA A 76 -6.92 -0.45 -12.86
N ALA A 77 -8.24 -0.51 -12.67
CA ALA A 77 -9.00 0.58 -12.05
C ALA A 77 -8.56 0.91 -10.61
N MET A 78 -8.09 -0.08 -9.85
CA MET A 78 -7.51 0.17 -8.51
C MET A 78 -6.19 0.95 -8.63
N VAL A 79 -5.37 0.63 -9.63
CA VAL A 79 -4.11 1.33 -9.92
C VAL A 79 -4.37 2.76 -10.38
N GLU A 80 -5.37 2.96 -11.22
CA GLU A 80 -5.78 4.27 -11.72
C GLU A 80 -6.24 5.20 -10.59
N ARG A 81 -7.10 4.72 -9.69
CA ARG A 81 -7.55 5.51 -8.52
C ARG A 81 -6.40 6.03 -7.67
N ILE A 82 -5.40 5.18 -7.37
CA ILE A 82 -4.21 5.62 -6.63
C ILE A 82 -3.41 6.64 -7.45
N SER A 83 -3.25 6.41 -8.74
CA SER A 83 -2.51 7.29 -9.63
C SER A 83 -3.14 8.68 -9.73
N GLU A 84 -4.47 8.76 -9.75
CA GLU A 84 -5.20 10.04 -9.74
C GLU A 84 -4.90 10.85 -8.47
N VAL A 85 -4.94 10.21 -7.30
CA VAL A 85 -4.58 10.88 -6.04
C VAL A 85 -3.14 11.39 -6.05
N ILE A 86 -2.21 10.60 -6.57
CA ILE A 86 -0.81 11.01 -6.70
C ILE A 86 -0.71 12.22 -7.63
N PHE A 87 -1.31 12.16 -8.82
CA PHE A 87 -1.26 13.25 -9.80
C PHE A 87 -1.87 14.55 -9.27
N ASP A 88 -2.93 14.46 -8.47
CA ASP A 88 -3.51 15.65 -7.82
C ASP A 88 -2.55 16.28 -6.81
N LEU A 89 -1.90 15.47 -5.99
CA LEU A 89 -0.89 15.95 -5.04
C LEU A 89 0.36 16.50 -5.75
N GLU A 90 0.78 15.90 -6.87
CA GLU A 90 1.94 16.32 -7.66
C GLU A 90 1.78 17.70 -8.32
N LYS A 91 0.56 18.23 -8.40
CA LYS A 91 0.32 19.63 -8.84
C LYS A 91 0.98 20.63 -7.89
N ASP A 92 1.08 20.26 -6.62
CA ASP A 92 1.80 21.04 -5.61
C ASP A 92 3.30 20.72 -5.63
N LYS A 93 4.06 21.49 -6.40
CA LYS A 93 5.51 21.29 -6.54
C LYS A 93 6.30 21.50 -5.25
N THR A 94 5.70 22.10 -4.22
CA THR A 94 6.36 22.29 -2.91
C THR A 94 6.45 20.99 -2.11
N LEU A 95 5.73 19.93 -2.51
CA LEU A 95 5.86 18.60 -1.91
C LEU A 95 7.15 17.88 -2.32
N TYR A 96 7.87 18.39 -3.33
CA TYR A 96 9.13 17.80 -3.77
C TYR A 96 10.31 18.54 -3.12
N PRO A 97 10.97 17.92 -2.13
CA PRO A 97 12.16 18.51 -1.50
C PRO A 97 13.31 18.59 -2.51
N LYS A 98 14.16 19.60 -2.34
CA LYS A 98 15.35 19.77 -3.18
C LYS A 98 16.49 18.81 -2.80
N ASP A 99 16.51 18.38 -1.54
CA ASP A 99 17.53 17.53 -0.97
C ASP A 99 16.96 16.16 -0.55
N TRP A 100 17.85 15.25 -0.14
CA TRP A 100 17.46 13.97 0.43
C TRP A 100 16.59 14.14 1.67
N VAL A 101 15.49 13.41 1.73
CA VAL A 101 14.59 13.40 2.89
C VAL A 101 15.07 12.39 3.92
N ILE A 102 15.28 12.87 5.13
CA ILE A 102 15.47 11.98 6.30
C ILE A 102 14.07 11.74 6.90
N PRO A 103 13.59 10.48 6.98
CA PRO A 103 12.28 10.19 7.58
C PRO A 103 12.20 10.61 9.05
N GLY A 104 11.00 11.02 9.51
CA GLY A 104 10.80 11.29 10.93
C GLY A 104 10.57 12.76 11.29
N LYS A 105 10.23 13.62 10.34
CA LYS A 105 9.95 15.02 10.60
C LYS A 105 8.72 15.24 11.49
N ASN A 106 7.71 14.36 11.37
CA ASN A 106 6.57 14.28 12.28
C ASN A 106 6.05 12.82 12.35
N PRO A 107 5.23 12.46 13.36
CA PRO A 107 4.74 11.09 13.51
C PRO A 107 3.99 10.54 12.29
N PRO A 108 3.04 11.26 11.65
CA PRO A 108 2.37 10.77 10.45
C PRO A 108 3.34 10.51 9.28
N SER A 109 4.27 11.42 9.00
CA SER A 109 5.23 11.23 7.91
C SER A 109 6.18 10.07 8.18
N ALA A 110 6.64 9.90 9.42
CA ALA A 110 7.49 8.79 9.83
C ALA A 110 6.81 7.44 9.61
N ALA A 111 5.54 7.32 10.02
CA ALA A 111 4.76 6.08 9.83
C ALA A 111 4.47 5.80 8.35
N LEU A 112 4.20 6.84 7.54
CA LEU A 112 4.02 6.71 6.09
C LEU A 112 5.32 6.27 5.40
N ASP A 113 6.49 6.79 5.81
CA ASP A 113 7.78 6.34 5.28
C ASP A 113 8.09 4.89 5.68
N LEU A 114 7.69 4.45 6.89
CA LEU A 114 7.76 3.04 7.29
C LEU A 114 6.84 2.18 6.41
N ALA A 115 5.59 2.59 6.20
CA ALA A 115 4.65 1.89 5.32
C ALA A 115 5.19 1.81 3.88
N ARG A 116 5.80 2.88 3.35
CA ARG A 116 6.45 2.91 2.05
C ARG A 116 7.54 1.84 1.92
N THR A 117 8.43 1.74 2.89
CA THR A 117 9.52 0.76 2.83
C THR A 117 9.02 -0.67 2.98
N THR A 118 7.98 -0.88 3.80
CA THR A 118 7.25 -2.15 3.92
C THR A 118 6.57 -2.51 2.59
N CYS A 119 5.91 -1.55 1.92
CA CYS A 119 5.29 -1.73 0.61
C CYS A 119 6.32 -2.19 -0.44
N ARG A 120 7.49 -1.57 -0.52
CA ARG A 120 8.57 -1.97 -1.43
C ARG A 120 9.13 -3.37 -1.11
N ARG A 121 9.16 -3.76 0.17
CA ARG A 121 9.51 -5.14 0.55
C ARG A 121 8.43 -6.11 0.07
N THR A 122 7.16 -5.78 0.29
CA THR A 122 6.00 -6.57 -0.16
C THR A 122 6.01 -6.74 -1.68
N GLU A 123 6.24 -5.68 -2.44
CA GLU A 123 6.37 -5.73 -3.90
C GLU A 123 7.41 -6.76 -4.35
N ARG A 124 8.62 -6.74 -3.75
CA ARG A 124 9.66 -7.73 -4.07
C ARG A 124 9.25 -9.16 -3.73
N ARG A 125 8.52 -9.38 -2.63
CA ARG A 125 8.02 -10.71 -2.25
C ARG A 125 6.92 -11.21 -3.20
N VAL A 126 6.03 -10.33 -3.62
CA VAL A 126 5.01 -10.64 -4.63
C VAL A 126 5.66 -10.95 -5.98
N ALA A 127 6.69 -10.20 -6.39
CA ALA A 127 7.43 -10.45 -7.62
C ALA A 127 8.12 -11.83 -7.64
N ALA A 128 8.48 -12.38 -6.48
CA ALA A 128 9.02 -13.73 -6.37
C ALA A 128 7.95 -14.83 -6.50
N ALA A 129 6.68 -14.51 -6.37
CA ALA A 129 5.56 -15.44 -6.56
C ALA A 129 5.20 -15.50 -8.06
N LYS A 130 5.66 -16.54 -8.76
CA LYS A 130 5.65 -16.66 -10.23
C LYS A 130 4.30 -16.46 -10.93
N ASP A 131 3.18 -16.69 -10.22
CA ASP A 131 1.82 -16.66 -10.78
C ASP A 131 1.00 -15.47 -10.28
N ALA A 132 1.65 -14.43 -9.72
CA ALA A 132 0.97 -13.25 -9.23
C ALA A 132 0.36 -12.45 -10.41
N ASN A 133 -0.85 -11.91 -10.20
CA ASN A 133 -1.47 -10.98 -11.14
C ASN A 133 -0.57 -9.75 -11.32
N PRO A 134 -0.19 -9.36 -12.55
CA PRO A 134 0.65 -8.18 -12.80
C PRO A 134 0.08 -6.88 -12.22
N GLU A 135 -1.25 -6.76 -12.11
CA GLU A 135 -1.89 -5.59 -11.54
C GLU A 135 -1.58 -5.43 -10.03
N ILE A 136 -1.28 -6.52 -9.32
CA ILE A 136 -0.84 -6.45 -7.92
C ILE A 136 0.52 -5.73 -7.82
N LEU A 137 1.47 -6.05 -8.70
CA LEU A 137 2.78 -5.38 -8.70
C LEU A 137 2.65 -3.91 -9.06
N ARG A 138 1.81 -3.59 -10.08
CA ARG A 138 1.53 -2.21 -10.45
C ARG A 138 0.89 -1.43 -9.31
N TYR A 139 -0.08 -2.05 -8.63
CA TYR A 139 -0.75 -1.46 -7.47
C TYR A 139 0.23 -1.17 -6.32
N LEU A 140 1.05 -2.15 -5.93
CA LEU A 140 2.03 -1.99 -4.85
C LEU A 140 3.09 -0.93 -5.19
N ASN A 141 3.53 -0.87 -6.45
CA ASN A 141 4.44 0.17 -6.90
C ASN A 141 3.82 1.56 -6.69
N ARG A 142 2.59 1.79 -7.21
CA ARG A 142 1.87 3.05 -7.02
C ARG A 142 1.54 3.35 -5.56
N LEU A 143 1.22 2.33 -4.76
CA LEU A 143 0.99 2.52 -3.33
C LEU A 143 2.25 3.00 -2.60
N SER A 144 3.44 2.54 -3.02
CA SER A 144 4.70 3.06 -2.45
C SER A 144 4.91 4.53 -2.78
N ASP A 145 4.57 4.97 -4.00
CA ASP A 145 4.64 6.38 -4.42
C ASP A 145 3.61 7.22 -3.63
N LEU A 146 2.40 6.70 -3.45
CA LEU A 146 1.37 7.34 -2.64
C LEU A 146 1.84 7.55 -1.19
N CYS A 147 2.42 6.54 -0.56
CA CYS A 147 2.95 6.66 0.80
C CYS A 147 4.01 7.76 0.89
N TRP A 148 4.89 7.87 -0.12
CA TRP A 148 5.92 8.88 -0.16
C TRP A 148 5.33 10.29 -0.23
N ILE A 149 4.42 10.54 -1.17
CA ILE A 149 3.87 11.88 -1.37
C ILE A 149 2.94 12.30 -0.22
N LEU A 150 2.18 11.36 0.36
CA LEU A 150 1.39 11.62 1.57
C LEU A 150 2.26 11.97 2.78
N ALA A 151 3.44 11.35 2.91
CA ALA A 151 4.39 11.72 3.96
C ALA A 151 4.87 13.17 3.79
N ARG A 152 5.19 13.59 2.59
CA ARG A 152 5.57 15.00 2.30
C ARG A 152 4.40 15.95 2.51
N TYR A 153 3.20 15.55 2.13
CA TYR A 153 1.99 16.32 2.39
C TYR A 153 1.74 16.51 3.90
N ALA A 154 1.90 15.44 4.70
CA ALA A 154 1.80 15.52 6.16
C ALA A 154 2.83 16.46 6.79
N GLU A 155 4.05 16.53 6.24
CA GLU A 155 5.10 17.45 6.71
C GLU A 155 4.80 18.91 6.41
N LYS A 156 4.18 19.20 5.27
CA LYS A 156 3.81 20.56 4.88
C LYS A 156 2.68 21.11 5.72
N ASN A 157 1.71 20.27 6.07
CA ASN A 157 0.49 20.66 6.76
C ASN A 157 0.61 20.62 8.30
N LEU A 158 1.83 20.59 8.85
CA LEU A 158 2.05 20.72 10.28
C LEU A 158 1.47 22.06 10.82
N PRO A 159 0.78 22.04 11.99
CA PRO A 159 0.45 23.25 12.71
C PRO A 159 1.70 24.09 12.94
N ALA A 160 1.57 25.42 12.87
CA ALA A 160 2.71 26.36 12.97
C ALA A 160 3.56 26.21 14.25
N GLN A 161 3.01 25.57 15.30
CA GLN A 161 3.66 25.34 16.58
C GLN A 161 4.70 24.19 16.58
N GLU A 162 4.73 23.36 15.56
CA GLU A 162 5.63 22.18 15.47
C GLU A 162 6.69 22.33 14.36
N ARG A 163 6.86 23.53 13.79
CA ARG A 163 7.78 23.79 12.66
C ARG A 163 9.21 24.19 13.09
N SER A 164 9.59 24.00 14.36
CA SER A 164 10.92 24.35 14.88
C SER A 164 11.93 23.21 14.74
#